data_e34f437c5d3d093518606aa6195aa9e3
#
_entry.id   e34f437c5d3d093518606aa6195aa9e3
#
_cell.length_a   1.000
_cell.length_b   1.000
_cell.length_c   1.000
_cell.angle_alpha   90.00
_cell.angle_beta   90.00
_cell.angle_gamma   90.00
#
_symmetry.space_group_name_H-M   'P 1'
#
loop_
_entity.id
_entity.type
_entity.pdbx_description
1 polymer ?
#
loop_
_entity_poly.entity_id
_entity_poly.type
_entity_poly.pdbx_seq_one_letter_code
_entity_poly.pdbx_strand_id
1 'polypeptide(L)'
;FLHEEPYSTTLEQMGIEILYGDHWATGIWDWLKLNKDEIDVAYLNRPHIATKYVDFIKENTNIKVIYYGHDLHFLRLGREYELTGDINIKREADYWKAIELSMMRKAAISYYPSYVEINAIHAIDPEIKAKAITAYVYDHFLTNIQEDFAKREGLLFVGGFAHPPNADAVLWFA
;
A
#
# COMPACT_ATOMS: atom_id res chain seq x y z
N PHE A 1 -11.66 13.16 5.02
CA PHE A 1 -11.73 11.98 5.89
C PHE A 1 -12.99 12.07 6.74
N LEU A 2 -13.69 10.95 6.93
CA LEU A 2 -14.84 10.83 7.80
C LEU A 2 -14.43 10.19 9.11
N HIS A 3 -15.07 10.61 10.20
CA HIS A 3 -15.04 9.87 11.46
C HIS A 3 -15.99 8.68 11.30
N GLU A 4 -15.50 7.46 11.43
CA GLU A 4 -16.25 6.24 11.12
C GLU A 4 -16.21 5.26 12.28
N GLU A 5 -17.39 4.99 12.84
CA GLU A 5 -17.56 4.01 13.90
C GLU A 5 -17.59 2.56 13.36
N PRO A 6 -17.04 1.60 14.11
CA PRO A 6 -16.36 1.71 15.42
C PRO A 6 -14.84 2.01 15.31
N TYR A 7 -14.32 2.21 14.12
CA TYR A 7 -12.87 2.27 13.85
C TYR A 7 -12.22 3.50 14.48
N SER A 8 -12.82 4.67 14.28
CA SER A 8 -12.27 5.93 14.80
C SER A 8 -12.19 5.94 16.31
N THR A 9 -13.29 5.62 17.00
CA THR A 9 -13.32 5.54 18.47
C THR A 9 -12.31 4.54 19.02
N THR A 10 -12.13 3.39 18.38
CA THR A 10 -11.15 2.40 18.81
C THR A 10 -9.71 2.96 18.73
N LEU A 11 -9.37 3.64 17.65
CA LEU A 11 -8.05 4.24 17.50
C LEU A 11 -7.81 5.39 18.50
N GLU A 12 -8.81 6.23 18.72
CA GLU A 12 -8.74 7.32 19.73
C GLU A 12 -8.54 6.78 21.14
N GLN A 13 -9.22 5.68 21.51
CA GLN A 13 -9.02 4.99 22.79
C GLN A 13 -7.61 4.40 22.95
N MET A 14 -6.91 4.11 21.84
CA MET A 14 -5.51 3.72 21.83
C MET A 14 -4.55 4.90 21.94
N GLY A 15 -5.05 6.14 22.05
CA GLY A 15 -4.25 7.35 22.11
C GLY A 15 -3.81 7.89 20.75
N ILE A 16 -4.46 7.46 19.67
CA ILE A 16 -4.16 7.94 18.32
C ILE A 16 -5.03 9.15 18.02
N GLU A 17 -4.41 10.29 17.70
CA GLU A 17 -5.12 11.47 17.21
C GLU A 17 -5.58 11.25 15.78
N ILE A 18 -6.88 11.42 15.52
CA ILE A 18 -7.47 11.28 14.18
C ILE A 18 -7.85 12.65 13.65
N LEU A 19 -7.20 13.05 12.55
CA LEU A 19 -7.49 14.29 11.85
C LEU A 19 -8.55 14.02 10.76
N TYR A 20 -9.79 14.44 10.97
CA TYR A 20 -10.92 14.22 10.07
C TYR A 20 -11.73 15.49 9.81
N GLY A 21 -12.52 15.45 8.75
CA GLY A 21 -13.35 16.57 8.31
C GLY A 21 -12.72 17.43 7.22
N ASP A 22 -13.54 18.19 6.55
CA ASP A 22 -13.16 18.91 5.32
C ASP A 22 -12.14 20.02 5.55
N HIS A 23 -12.09 20.60 6.75
CA HIS A 23 -11.11 21.63 7.08
C HIS A 23 -9.66 21.10 7.01
N TRP A 24 -9.43 19.80 7.16
CA TRP A 24 -8.11 19.18 7.01
C TRP A 24 -7.66 19.05 5.53
N ALA A 25 -8.54 19.28 4.57
CA ALA A 25 -8.15 19.29 3.15
C ALA A 25 -7.06 20.33 2.86
N THR A 26 -7.08 21.44 3.60
CA THR A 26 -6.08 22.53 3.50
C THR A 26 -5.32 22.73 4.81
N GLY A 27 -5.96 22.55 5.96
CA GLY A 27 -5.39 22.80 7.29
C GLY A 27 -4.24 21.84 7.67
N ILE A 28 -4.15 20.67 7.02
CA ILE A 28 -3.09 19.69 7.27
C ILE A 28 -1.67 20.26 7.05
N TRP A 29 -1.52 21.18 6.10
CA TRP A 29 -0.20 21.76 5.78
C TRP A 29 0.33 22.66 6.88
N ASP A 30 -0.54 23.48 7.46
CA ASP A 30 -0.17 24.35 8.58
C ASP A 30 0.01 23.56 9.86
N TRP A 31 -0.81 22.52 10.07
CA TRP A 31 -0.64 21.60 11.18
C TRP A 31 0.72 20.87 11.11
N LEU A 32 1.11 20.36 9.95
CA LEU A 32 2.41 19.73 9.74
C LEU A 32 3.57 20.69 10.01
N LYS A 33 3.45 21.96 9.59
CA LYS A 33 4.48 22.98 9.88
C LYS A 33 4.63 23.24 11.38
N LEU A 34 3.50 23.31 12.08
CA LEU A 34 3.49 23.60 13.51
C LEU A 34 4.01 22.43 14.35
N ASN A 35 3.76 21.20 13.92
CA ASN A 35 4.10 20.00 14.68
C ASN A 35 5.31 19.24 14.13
N LYS A 36 6.03 19.76 13.15
CA LYS A 36 7.13 19.08 12.47
C LYS A 36 8.26 18.61 13.39
N ASP A 37 8.47 19.30 14.50
CA ASP A 37 9.54 18.99 15.46
C ASP A 37 9.12 17.92 16.48
N GLU A 38 7.83 17.57 16.52
CA GLU A 38 7.25 16.51 17.34
C GLU A 38 7.05 15.19 16.55
N ILE A 39 7.36 15.20 15.24
CA ILE A 39 7.13 14.05 14.35
C ILE A 39 8.47 13.55 13.80
N ASP A 40 8.87 12.36 14.19
CA ASP A 40 10.08 11.71 13.68
C ASP A 40 9.86 11.03 12.32
N VAL A 41 8.69 10.43 12.13
CA VAL A 41 8.38 9.55 11.00
C VAL A 41 7.00 9.80 10.46
N ALA A 42 6.89 9.91 9.14
CA ALA A 42 5.63 9.89 8.41
C ALA A 42 5.49 8.56 7.66
N TYR A 43 4.48 7.78 7.99
CA TYR A 43 4.10 6.57 7.27
C TYR A 43 3.08 6.92 6.18
N LEU A 44 3.53 6.88 4.93
CA LEU A 44 2.69 7.21 3.77
C LEU A 44 2.25 5.92 3.06
N ASN A 45 0.96 5.81 2.84
CA ASN A 45 0.34 4.61 2.34
C ASN A 45 -0.32 4.89 0.98
N ARG A 46 -0.10 4.01 0.01
CA ARG A 46 -0.58 4.07 -1.38
C ARG A 46 -0.05 5.28 -2.19
N PRO A 47 0.30 5.10 -3.47
CA PRO A 47 0.97 6.15 -4.24
C PRO A 47 0.11 7.40 -4.45
N HIS A 48 -1.19 7.26 -4.72
CA HIS A 48 -2.10 8.38 -4.96
C HIS A 48 -2.36 9.25 -3.72
N ILE A 49 -2.12 8.72 -2.51
CA ILE A 49 -2.14 9.49 -1.26
C ILE A 49 -0.75 10.04 -0.96
N ALA A 50 0.27 9.19 -1.01
CA ALA A 50 1.64 9.54 -0.65
C ALA A 50 2.21 10.69 -1.47
N THR A 51 1.91 10.74 -2.76
CA THR A 51 2.34 11.83 -3.67
C THR A 51 1.83 13.21 -3.26
N LYS A 52 0.73 13.29 -2.53
CA LYS A 52 0.21 14.58 -2.04
C LYS A 52 1.08 15.17 -0.93
N TYR A 53 1.74 14.34 -0.14
CA TYR A 53 2.42 14.75 1.08
C TYR A 53 3.93 14.72 1.00
N VAL A 54 4.51 13.82 0.20
CA VAL A 54 5.93 13.54 0.24
C VAL A 54 6.80 14.77 -0.06
N ASP A 55 6.45 15.55 -1.06
CA ASP A 55 7.24 16.71 -1.44
C ASP A 55 7.19 17.79 -0.35
N PHE A 56 6.00 18.09 0.15
CA PHE A 56 5.83 19.03 1.24
C PHE A 56 6.63 18.61 2.49
N ILE A 57 6.56 17.34 2.91
CA ILE A 57 7.30 16.82 4.06
C ILE A 57 8.80 16.98 3.83
N LYS A 58 9.30 16.59 2.66
CA LYS A 58 10.72 16.65 2.33
C LYS A 58 11.28 18.08 2.24
N GLU A 59 10.49 19.02 1.75
CA GLU A 59 10.91 20.41 1.55
C GLU A 59 10.80 21.27 2.81
N ASN A 60 9.87 20.93 3.71
CA ASN A 60 9.53 21.80 4.85
C ASN A 60 9.88 21.20 6.22
N THR A 61 10.31 19.93 6.27
CA THR A 61 10.54 19.22 7.54
C THR A 61 11.76 18.30 7.46
N ASN A 62 12.18 17.77 8.62
CA ASN A 62 13.19 16.72 8.75
C ASN A 62 12.56 15.33 8.97
N ILE A 63 11.24 15.19 8.83
CA ILE A 63 10.49 13.98 9.06
C ILE A 63 10.93 12.89 8.07
N LYS A 64 11.24 11.71 8.59
CA LYS A 64 11.59 10.55 7.75
C LYS A 64 10.35 9.94 7.14
N VAL A 65 10.33 9.81 5.82
CA VAL A 65 9.20 9.18 5.13
C VAL A 65 9.43 7.67 5.00
N ILE A 66 8.50 6.89 5.54
CA ILE A 66 8.34 5.45 5.26
C ILE A 66 7.18 5.30 4.29
N TYR A 67 7.40 4.63 3.19
CA TYR A 67 6.37 4.39 2.19
C TYR A 67 5.93 2.92 2.15
N TYR A 68 4.62 2.67 2.13
CA TYR A 68 4.06 1.34 1.94
C TYR A 68 3.18 1.28 0.69
N GLY A 69 3.62 0.52 -0.30
CA GLY A 69 3.04 0.54 -1.64
C GLY A 69 1.84 -0.39 -1.85
N HIS A 70 1.64 -1.41 -1.04
CA HIS A 70 0.70 -2.53 -1.19
C HIS A 70 0.95 -3.41 -2.42
N ASP A 71 0.89 -2.84 -3.60
CA ASP A 71 1.19 -3.46 -4.89
C ASP A 71 1.89 -2.44 -5.79
N LEU A 72 2.60 -2.92 -6.80
CA LEU A 72 3.16 -2.08 -7.86
C LEU A 72 2.13 -1.94 -8.98
N HIS A 73 1.52 -0.76 -9.08
CA HIS A 73 0.52 -0.47 -10.12
C HIS A 73 1.10 -0.67 -11.51
N PHE A 74 2.33 -0.18 -11.76
CA PHE A 74 2.95 -0.34 -13.07
C PHE A 74 3.21 -1.80 -13.43
N LEU A 75 3.52 -2.65 -12.46
CA LEU A 75 3.78 -4.07 -12.69
C LEU A 75 2.49 -4.82 -13.03
N ARG A 76 1.40 -4.53 -12.30
CA ARG A 76 0.09 -5.09 -12.54
C ARG A 76 -0.46 -4.68 -13.90
N LEU A 77 -0.44 -3.38 -14.22
CA LEU A 77 -0.90 -2.84 -15.50
C LEU A 77 0.00 -3.30 -16.65
N GLY A 78 1.31 -3.47 -16.43
CA GLY A 78 2.23 -4.03 -17.42
C GLY A 78 1.84 -5.46 -17.82
N ARG A 79 1.51 -6.31 -16.85
CA ARG A 79 1.02 -7.67 -17.09
C ARG A 79 -0.33 -7.69 -17.82
N GLU A 80 -1.22 -6.79 -17.45
CA GLU A 80 -2.51 -6.64 -18.12
C GLU A 80 -2.33 -6.22 -19.59
N TYR A 81 -1.41 -5.30 -19.86
CA TYR A 81 -1.03 -4.93 -21.22
C TYR A 81 -0.48 -6.12 -22.02
N GLU A 82 0.37 -6.95 -21.42
CA GLU A 82 0.91 -8.16 -22.08
C GLU A 82 -0.20 -9.13 -22.51
N LEU A 83 -1.30 -9.18 -21.77
CA LEU A 83 -2.46 -10.04 -22.06
C LEU A 83 -3.41 -9.41 -23.09
N THR A 84 -3.65 -8.11 -23.02
CA THR A 84 -4.70 -7.43 -23.79
C THR A 84 -4.18 -6.72 -25.04
N GLY A 85 -2.92 -6.29 -25.03
CA GLY A 85 -2.35 -5.43 -26.06
C GLY A 85 -2.91 -3.99 -26.07
N ASP A 86 -3.70 -3.59 -25.04
CA ASP A 86 -4.31 -2.27 -25.00
C ASP A 86 -3.28 -1.17 -24.69
N ILE A 87 -3.08 -0.28 -25.68
CA ILE A 87 -2.13 0.83 -25.57
C ILE A 87 -2.48 1.83 -24.48
N ASN A 88 -3.73 1.93 -24.07
CA ASN A 88 -4.12 2.83 -22.99
C ASN A 88 -3.65 2.27 -21.63
N ILE A 89 -3.76 0.95 -21.43
CA ILE A 89 -3.21 0.25 -20.25
C ILE A 89 -1.69 0.45 -20.18
N LYS A 90 -1.01 0.36 -21.33
CA LYS A 90 0.44 0.61 -21.37
C LYS A 90 0.78 2.03 -20.91
N ARG A 91 0.05 3.04 -21.42
CA ARG A 91 0.27 4.44 -21.04
C ARG A 91 0.04 4.66 -19.53
N GLU A 92 -0.97 4.02 -18.99
CA GLU A 92 -1.26 4.07 -17.55
C GLU A 92 -0.15 3.37 -16.74
N ALA A 93 0.35 2.23 -17.19
CA ALA A 93 1.49 1.55 -16.58
C ALA A 93 2.74 2.45 -16.56
N ASP A 94 3.06 3.09 -17.68
CA ASP A 94 4.21 3.99 -17.79
C ASP A 94 4.04 5.23 -16.87
N TYR A 95 2.84 5.78 -16.75
CA TYR A 95 2.51 6.86 -15.83
C TYR A 95 2.74 6.46 -14.37
N TRP A 96 2.18 5.33 -13.94
CA TRP A 96 2.36 4.83 -12.57
C TRP A 96 3.80 4.47 -12.27
N LYS A 97 4.53 3.93 -13.24
CA LYS A 97 5.96 3.64 -13.09
C LYS A 97 6.76 4.88 -12.72
N ALA A 98 6.52 5.99 -13.40
CA ALA A 98 7.20 7.24 -13.09
C ALA A 98 6.87 7.75 -11.67
N ILE A 99 5.59 7.71 -11.28
CA ILE A 99 5.11 8.14 -9.97
C ILE A 99 5.68 7.27 -8.85
N GLU A 100 5.54 5.94 -8.97
CA GLU A 100 5.95 5.01 -7.92
C GLU A 100 7.47 5.04 -7.71
N LEU A 101 8.27 5.06 -8.78
CA LEU A 101 9.73 5.20 -8.66
C LEU A 101 10.14 6.54 -8.04
N SER A 102 9.49 7.64 -8.44
CA SER A 102 9.75 8.97 -7.84
C SER A 102 9.45 8.96 -6.35
N MET A 103 8.32 8.36 -5.95
CA MET A 103 7.90 8.22 -4.57
C MET A 103 8.92 7.44 -3.73
N MET A 104 9.36 6.28 -4.24
CA MET A 104 10.32 5.41 -3.57
C MET A 104 11.70 6.06 -3.41
N ARG A 105 12.15 6.84 -4.39
CA ARG A 105 13.42 7.61 -4.29
C ARG A 105 13.37 8.70 -3.22
N LYS A 106 12.20 9.26 -2.95
CA LYS A 106 11.99 10.29 -1.93
C LYS A 106 11.86 9.71 -0.52
N ALA A 107 11.38 8.48 -0.40
CA ALA A 107 11.23 7.79 0.87
C ALA A 107 12.58 7.39 1.48
N ALA A 108 12.67 7.39 2.81
CA ALA A 108 13.83 6.84 3.52
C ALA A 108 13.92 5.33 3.34
N ILE A 109 12.76 4.67 3.27
CA ILE A 109 12.61 3.26 2.95
C ILE A 109 11.19 3.00 2.41
N SER A 110 11.07 2.04 1.50
CA SER A 110 9.79 1.56 0.96
C SER A 110 9.54 0.11 1.32
N TYR A 111 8.30 -0.23 1.63
CA TYR A 111 7.88 -1.58 1.94
C TYR A 111 6.81 -2.08 0.97
N TYR A 112 6.93 -3.34 0.60
CA TYR A 112 5.95 -4.07 -0.23
C TYR A 112 5.70 -5.46 0.35
N PRO A 113 4.55 -6.11 0.03
CA PRO A 113 4.17 -7.38 0.65
C PRO A 113 5.06 -8.57 0.26
N SER A 114 5.72 -8.54 -0.91
CA SER A 114 6.47 -9.68 -1.40
C SER A 114 7.81 -9.31 -2.05
N TYR A 115 8.67 -10.32 -2.18
CA TYR A 115 9.94 -10.19 -2.90
C TYR A 115 9.77 -10.01 -4.42
N VAL A 116 8.59 -10.30 -4.98
CA VAL A 116 8.31 -10.09 -6.40
C VAL A 116 8.39 -8.60 -6.71
N GLU A 117 7.74 -7.76 -5.90
CA GLU A 117 7.80 -6.30 -6.04
C GLU A 117 9.22 -5.79 -5.80
N ILE A 118 9.92 -6.28 -4.75
CA ILE A 118 11.27 -5.84 -4.43
C ILE A 118 12.24 -6.14 -5.59
N ASN A 119 12.17 -7.34 -6.15
CA ASN A 119 13.01 -7.72 -7.28
C ASN A 119 12.71 -6.86 -8.53
N ALA A 120 11.43 -6.56 -8.79
CA ALA A 120 11.03 -5.69 -9.89
C ALA A 120 11.54 -4.25 -9.72
N ILE A 121 11.50 -3.71 -8.49
CA ILE A 121 12.03 -2.39 -8.16
C ILE A 121 13.56 -2.38 -8.37
N HIS A 122 14.28 -3.31 -7.79
CA HIS A 122 15.75 -3.35 -7.86
C HIS A 122 16.28 -3.67 -9.25
N ALA A 123 15.50 -4.35 -10.10
CA ALA A 123 15.83 -4.55 -11.51
C ALA A 123 15.79 -3.22 -12.31
N ILE A 124 15.02 -2.24 -11.85
CA ILE A 124 14.91 -0.92 -12.49
C ILE A 124 15.90 0.07 -11.86
N ASP A 125 15.97 0.08 -10.52
CA ASP A 125 16.79 1.01 -9.75
C ASP A 125 17.28 0.34 -8.46
N PRO A 126 18.50 -0.18 -8.44
CA PRO A 126 19.05 -0.88 -7.27
C PRO A 126 19.34 0.02 -6.06
N GLU A 127 19.38 1.35 -6.27
CA GLU A 127 19.63 2.31 -5.20
C GLU A 127 18.38 2.59 -4.34
N ILE A 128 17.21 2.22 -4.82
CA ILE A 128 15.97 2.36 -4.04
C ILE A 128 16.02 1.43 -2.82
N LYS A 129 15.87 2.01 -1.65
CA LYS A 129 15.78 1.26 -0.39
C LYS A 129 14.40 0.65 -0.27
N ALA A 130 14.24 -0.58 -0.75
CA ALA A 130 12.99 -1.32 -0.67
C ALA A 130 13.18 -2.66 0.06
N LYS A 131 12.18 -3.05 0.87
CA LYS A 131 12.18 -4.32 1.61
C LYS A 131 10.80 -4.97 1.57
N ALA A 132 10.80 -6.30 1.54
CA ALA A 132 9.57 -7.06 1.74
C ALA A 132 9.18 -7.06 3.22
N ILE A 133 7.88 -6.88 3.48
CA ILE A 133 7.29 -7.02 4.80
C ILE A 133 5.99 -7.79 4.68
N THR A 134 5.75 -8.73 5.57
CA THR A 134 4.51 -9.50 5.62
C THR A 134 3.34 -8.56 5.93
N ALA A 135 2.29 -8.61 5.10
CA ALA A 135 1.11 -7.74 5.25
C ALA A 135 0.28 -8.07 6.49
N TYR A 136 0.38 -9.30 6.98
CA TYR A 136 -0.42 -9.80 8.10
C TYR A 136 0.48 -10.37 9.19
N VAL A 137 0.19 -9.98 10.43
CA VAL A 137 0.79 -10.54 11.63
C VAL A 137 -0.35 -11.12 12.48
N TYR A 138 -0.17 -12.35 12.93
CA TYR A 138 -1.14 -13.04 13.78
C TYR A 138 -0.54 -13.23 15.17
N ASP A 139 -1.25 -12.79 16.20
CA ASP A 139 -0.83 -12.95 17.59
C ASP A 139 -0.90 -14.42 18.04
N HIS A 140 -1.77 -15.19 17.39
CA HIS A 140 -1.98 -16.59 17.71
C HIS A 140 -1.94 -17.46 16.45
N PHE A 141 -1.20 -18.56 16.52
CA PHE A 141 -1.18 -19.60 15.51
C PHE A 141 -1.84 -20.85 16.06
N LEU A 142 -2.60 -21.56 15.22
CA LEU A 142 -3.09 -22.89 15.56
C LEU A 142 -1.90 -23.85 15.63
N THR A 143 -1.56 -24.28 16.84
CA THR A 143 -0.41 -25.18 17.05
C THR A 143 -0.76 -26.67 16.87
N ASN A 144 -2.05 -27.01 16.93
CA ASN A 144 -2.56 -28.37 16.79
C ASN A 144 -3.46 -28.48 15.55
N ILE A 145 -2.86 -28.33 14.37
CA ILE A 145 -3.57 -28.61 13.12
C ILE A 145 -3.57 -30.13 12.96
N GLN A 146 -4.73 -30.75 13.14
CA GLN A 146 -4.90 -32.16 12.70
C GLN A 146 -4.90 -32.16 11.17
N GLU A 147 -3.76 -32.47 10.59
CA GLU A 147 -3.54 -32.51 9.15
C GLU A 147 -4.04 -33.82 8.56
N ASP A 148 -5.31 -34.13 8.73
CA ASP A 148 -5.91 -35.28 8.03
C ASP A 148 -6.39 -34.84 6.63
N PHE A 149 -5.42 -34.68 5.73
CA PHE A 149 -5.66 -34.28 4.35
C PHE A 149 -6.58 -35.27 3.63
N ALA A 150 -6.60 -36.54 4.03
CA ALA A 150 -7.44 -37.59 3.44
C ALA A 150 -8.95 -37.38 3.68
N LYS A 151 -9.30 -36.55 4.68
CA LYS A 151 -10.69 -36.22 4.99
C LYS A 151 -11.16 -34.88 4.39
N ARG A 152 -10.28 -34.18 3.68
CA ARG A 152 -10.63 -32.90 3.05
C ARG A 152 -11.28 -33.15 1.70
N GLU A 153 -12.43 -32.56 1.49
CA GLU A 153 -13.20 -32.62 0.24
C GLU A 153 -13.58 -31.19 -0.19
N GLY A 154 -13.73 -31.00 -1.51
CA GLY A 154 -14.18 -29.76 -2.10
C GLY A 154 -13.08 -28.69 -2.19
N LEU A 155 -13.49 -27.52 -2.65
CA LEU A 155 -12.66 -26.33 -2.86
C LEU A 155 -13.26 -25.17 -2.08
N LEU A 156 -12.41 -24.42 -1.42
CA LEU A 156 -12.79 -23.19 -0.71
C LEU A 156 -12.16 -21.99 -1.43
N PHE A 157 -12.99 -21.06 -1.85
CA PHE A 157 -12.56 -19.75 -2.31
C PHE A 157 -12.96 -18.68 -1.28
N VAL A 158 -12.00 -17.83 -0.89
CA VAL A 158 -12.22 -16.70 0.02
C VAL A 158 -11.90 -15.40 -0.72
N GLY A 159 -12.90 -14.59 -1.01
CA GLY A 159 -12.73 -13.31 -1.71
C GLY A 159 -14.06 -12.60 -1.96
N GLY A 160 -14.02 -11.28 -2.05
CA GLY A 160 -15.19 -10.47 -2.43
C GLY A 160 -15.30 -10.34 -3.94
N PHE A 161 -16.44 -10.68 -4.53
CA PHE A 161 -16.67 -10.61 -5.99
C PHE A 161 -16.82 -9.18 -6.52
N ALA A 162 -16.98 -8.18 -5.65
CA ALA A 162 -16.88 -6.78 -6.03
C ALA A 162 -15.45 -6.37 -6.45
N HIS A 163 -14.47 -7.19 -6.13
CA HIS A 163 -13.07 -7.02 -6.57
C HIS A 163 -12.83 -7.82 -7.86
N PRO A 164 -12.63 -7.14 -9.02
CA PRO A 164 -12.54 -7.81 -10.32
C PRO A 164 -11.53 -8.96 -10.41
N PRO A 165 -10.31 -8.88 -9.83
CA PRO A 165 -9.36 -9.99 -9.84
C PRO A 165 -9.88 -11.28 -9.18
N ASN A 166 -10.75 -11.16 -8.17
CA ASN A 166 -11.34 -12.33 -7.51
C ASN A 166 -12.36 -13.03 -8.41
N ALA A 167 -13.18 -12.25 -9.12
CA ALA A 167 -14.14 -12.79 -10.10
C ALA A 167 -13.39 -13.46 -11.25
N ASP A 168 -12.36 -12.81 -11.79
CA ASP A 168 -11.52 -13.35 -12.85
C ASP A 168 -10.84 -14.67 -12.45
N ALA A 169 -10.27 -14.72 -11.24
CA ALA A 169 -9.63 -15.93 -10.72
C ALA A 169 -10.59 -17.13 -10.64
N VAL A 170 -11.84 -16.90 -10.23
CA VAL A 170 -12.86 -17.99 -10.18
C VAL A 170 -13.26 -18.42 -11.58
N LEU A 171 -13.48 -17.49 -12.50
CA LEU A 171 -13.81 -17.79 -13.90
C LEU A 171 -12.68 -18.52 -14.62
N TRP A 172 -11.43 -18.18 -14.32
CA TRP A 172 -10.26 -18.87 -14.86
C TRP A 172 -10.14 -20.31 -14.34
N PHE A 173 -10.52 -20.53 -13.07
CA PHE A 173 -10.41 -21.84 -12.44
C PHE A 173 -11.55 -22.80 -12.86
N ALA A 174 -12.76 -22.30 -13.09
CA ALA A 174 -13.95 -23.10 -13.40
C ALA A 174 -13.98 -23.57 -14.88
#